data_4a219b1f0d4a04db020b9c1ae6903f58
#
_entry.id   4a219b1f0d4a04db020b9c1ae6903f58
#
_cell.length_a   1.000
_cell.length_b   1.000
_cell.length_c   1.000
_cell.angle_alpha   90.00
_cell.angle_beta   90.00
_cell.angle_gamma   90.00
#
_symmetry.space_group_name_H-M   'P 1'
#
loop_
_entity.id
_entity.type
_entity.pdbx_description
1 polymer ?
#
loop_
_entity_poly.entity_id
_entity_poly.type
_entity_poly.pdbx_seq_one_letter_code
_entity_poly.pdbx_strand_id
1 'polypeptide(L)'
;MITTIAFSAFAIASVIWMSVRTVRDHRAAMAERRGLLDDAARLLRDARITFSADHFPILAGSLADGRQIRAELIVDTMVCRRLPQLWLKLTLFETILRARPRIGALARPTGAEFYSIVHEMPRLLMPPPGDTALLMRGDGNASDRQVERTAAMFASLFSDRTLKEAAITPRGVRLVRQADEGQRAAHLLLRQARFSVTAIAPEIIRRTIAEAEVLSGFLADDEAVPGRRDFRKNAQRFLFQADPT
;
A
#
# COMPACT_ATOMS: atom_id res chain seq x y z
N MET A 1 -38.37 -46.08 -4.18
CA MET A 1 -37.11 -46.28 -3.42
C MET A 1 -35.87 -46.10 -4.29
N ILE A 2 -35.71 -46.77 -5.45
CA ILE A 2 -34.51 -46.68 -6.29
C ILE A 2 -34.26 -45.23 -6.79
N THR A 3 -35.32 -44.54 -7.21
CA THR A 3 -35.22 -43.13 -7.69
C THR A 3 -34.74 -42.16 -6.60
N THR A 4 -35.18 -42.36 -5.36
CA THR A 4 -34.77 -41.52 -4.21
C THR A 4 -33.29 -41.75 -3.87
N ILE A 5 -32.81 -42.99 -3.91
CA ILE A 5 -31.41 -43.36 -3.67
C ILE A 5 -30.52 -42.77 -4.77
N ALA A 6 -30.94 -42.90 -6.06
CA ALA A 6 -30.20 -42.32 -7.17
C ALA A 6 -30.10 -40.79 -7.08
N PHE A 7 -31.19 -40.11 -6.72
CA PHE A 7 -31.20 -38.67 -6.55
C PHE A 7 -30.29 -38.23 -5.37
N SER A 8 -30.33 -38.93 -4.23
CA SER A 8 -29.47 -38.66 -3.10
C SER A 8 -27.98 -38.85 -3.43
N ALA A 9 -27.65 -39.94 -4.15
CA ALA A 9 -26.29 -40.19 -4.59
C ALA A 9 -25.77 -39.11 -5.54
N PHE A 10 -26.60 -38.65 -6.49
CA PHE A 10 -26.27 -37.55 -7.39
C PHE A 10 -26.06 -36.23 -6.63
N ALA A 11 -26.92 -35.91 -5.68
CA ALA A 11 -26.79 -34.71 -4.85
C ALA A 11 -25.47 -34.71 -4.04
N ILE A 12 -25.15 -35.85 -3.41
CA ILE A 12 -23.89 -35.99 -2.66
C ILE A 12 -22.68 -35.87 -3.61
N ALA A 13 -22.70 -36.53 -4.74
CA ALA A 13 -21.62 -36.43 -5.72
C ALA A 13 -21.43 -35.02 -6.23
N SER A 14 -22.51 -34.27 -6.46
CA SER A 14 -22.48 -32.86 -6.89
C SER A 14 -21.88 -31.97 -5.81
N VAL A 15 -22.23 -32.15 -4.54
CA VAL A 15 -21.66 -31.41 -3.41
C VAL A 15 -20.17 -31.69 -3.27
N ILE A 16 -19.76 -32.97 -3.36
CA ILE A 16 -18.34 -33.33 -3.28
C ILE A 16 -17.57 -32.70 -4.45
N TRP A 17 -18.08 -32.80 -5.66
CA TRP A 17 -17.45 -32.22 -6.86
C TRP A 17 -17.29 -30.70 -6.73
N MET A 18 -18.36 -29.98 -6.32
CA MET A 18 -18.31 -28.53 -6.10
C MET A 18 -17.29 -28.16 -5.02
N SER A 19 -17.25 -28.92 -3.91
CA SER A 19 -16.30 -28.69 -2.82
C SER A 19 -14.86 -28.86 -3.29
N VAL A 20 -14.56 -29.95 -3.99
CA VAL A 20 -13.22 -30.21 -4.54
C VAL A 20 -12.83 -29.11 -5.54
N ARG A 21 -13.75 -28.71 -6.42
CA ARG A 21 -13.51 -27.64 -7.39
C ARG A 21 -13.23 -26.32 -6.70
N THR A 22 -14.04 -25.95 -5.70
CA THR A 22 -13.82 -24.70 -4.92
C THR A 22 -12.45 -24.67 -4.23
N VAL A 23 -12.05 -25.79 -3.61
CA VAL A 23 -10.73 -25.90 -2.99
C VAL A 23 -9.60 -25.77 -4.01
N ARG A 24 -9.73 -26.42 -5.18
CA ARG A 24 -8.73 -26.30 -6.25
C ARG A 24 -8.63 -24.89 -6.80
N ASP A 25 -9.76 -24.25 -7.09
CA ASP A 25 -9.80 -22.87 -7.61
C ASP A 25 -9.23 -21.88 -6.56
N HIS A 26 -9.51 -22.11 -5.29
CA HIS A 26 -8.93 -21.32 -4.19
C HIS A 26 -7.40 -21.48 -4.12
N ARG A 27 -6.90 -22.72 -4.19
CA ARG A 27 -5.45 -22.99 -4.18
C ARG A 27 -4.74 -22.38 -5.40
N ALA A 28 -5.35 -22.47 -6.59
CA ALA A 28 -4.83 -21.85 -7.80
C ALA A 28 -4.73 -20.32 -7.66
N ALA A 29 -5.79 -19.68 -7.17
CA ALA A 29 -5.80 -18.24 -6.91
C ALA A 29 -4.73 -17.82 -5.88
N MET A 30 -4.48 -18.64 -4.84
CA MET A 30 -3.40 -18.40 -3.88
C MET A 30 -2.01 -18.54 -4.51
N ALA A 31 -1.83 -19.51 -5.40
CA ALA A 31 -0.57 -19.71 -6.10
C ALA A 31 -0.26 -18.53 -7.05
N GLU A 32 -1.25 -18.06 -7.79
CA GLU A 32 -1.12 -16.88 -8.66
C GLU A 32 -0.69 -15.62 -7.88
N ARG A 33 -1.26 -15.40 -6.68
CA ARG A 33 -0.91 -14.23 -5.85
C ARG A 33 0.55 -14.25 -5.38
N ARG A 34 1.10 -15.42 -5.11
CA ARG A 34 2.43 -15.55 -4.50
C ARG A 34 3.55 -14.98 -5.35
N GLY A 35 3.46 -15.12 -6.67
CA GLY A 35 4.48 -14.67 -7.62
C GLY A 35 4.43 -13.19 -7.99
N LEU A 36 3.44 -12.42 -7.50
CA LEU A 36 3.20 -11.04 -7.96
C LEU A 36 4.38 -10.09 -7.76
N LEU A 37 5.27 -10.33 -6.79
CA LEU A 37 6.44 -9.49 -6.49
C LEU A 37 7.79 -10.18 -6.76
N ASP A 38 7.82 -11.36 -7.40
CA ASP A 38 9.07 -12.11 -7.62
C ASP A 38 10.06 -11.33 -8.50
N ASP A 39 9.57 -10.70 -9.56
CA ASP A 39 10.41 -9.87 -10.44
C ASP A 39 10.90 -8.60 -9.73
N ALA A 40 10.08 -8.04 -8.85
CA ALA A 40 10.45 -6.88 -8.04
C ALA A 40 11.56 -7.21 -7.03
N ALA A 41 11.59 -8.44 -6.52
CA ALA A 41 12.61 -8.88 -5.57
C ALA A 41 14.03 -8.77 -6.15
N ARG A 42 14.20 -8.92 -7.47
CA ARG A 42 15.50 -8.79 -8.15
C ARG A 42 16.06 -7.36 -8.14
N LEU A 43 15.24 -6.37 -7.83
CA LEU A 43 15.65 -4.96 -7.73
C LEU A 43 16.30 -4.61 -6.39
N LEU A 44 16.17 -5.46 -5.39
CA LEU A 44 16.60 -5.19 -4.02
C LEU A 44 17.71 -6.16 -3.60
N ARG A 45 18.57 -5.68 -2.70
CA ARG A 45 19.52 -6.52 -1.97
C ARG A 45 18.82 -7.17 -0.78
N ASP A 46 19.26 -8.37 -0.41
CA ASP A 46 18.72 -9.13 0.72
C ASP A 46 17.18 -9.25 0.70
N ALA A 47 16.62 -9.37 -0.51
CA ALA A 47 15.20 -9.42 -0.73
C ALA A 47 14.58 -10.63 -0.02
N ARG A 48 13.48 -10.39 0.72
CA ARG A 48 12.69 -11.42 1.39
C ARG A 48 11.23 -11.21 1.06
N ILE A 49 10.55 -12.29 0.68
CA ILE A 49 9.11 -12.29 0.43
C ILE A 49 8.44 -13.03 1.59
N THR A 50 7.51 -12.34 2.23
CA THR A 50 6.56 -12.90 3.21
C THR A 50 5.16 -12.71 2.69
N PHE A 51 4.14 -13.18 3.41
CA PHE A 51 2.75 -13.11 2.95
C PHE A 51 1.86 -12.50 4.03
N SER A 52 0.92 -11.66 3.58
CA SER A 52 -0.16 -11.13 4.44
C SER A 52 -1.17 -12.23 4.79
N ALA A 53 -2.10 -11.93 5.69
CA ALA A 53 -3.22 -12.83 6.01
C ALA A 53 -4.05 -13.20 4.77
N ASP A 54 -4.17 -12.28 3.81
CA ASP A 54 -4.87 -12.48 2.54
C ASP A 54 -4.00 -13.16 1.46
N HIS A 55 -2.84 -13.68 1.85
CA HIS A 55 -1.85 -14.36 1.00
C HIS A 55 -1.25 -13.50 -0.12
N PHE A 56 -1.34 -12.17 -0.03
CA PHE A 56 -0.58 -11.29 -0.91
C PHE A 56 0.87 -11.17 -0.45
N PRO A 57 1.82 -11.10 -1.41
CA PRO A 57 3.22 -10.99 -1.06
C PRO A 57 3.55 -9.63 -0.46
N ILE A 58 4.47 -9.66 0.49
CA ILE A 58 5.13 -8.52 1.10
C ILE A 58 6.61 -8.68 0.82
N LEU A 59 7.17 -7.79 0.03
CA LEU A 59 8.59 -7.76 -0.30
C LEU A 59 9.30 -6.78 0.63
N ALA A 60 10.34 -7.22 1.29
CA ALA A 60 11.27 -6.38 2.05
C ALA A 60 12.70 -6.60 1.54
N GLY A 61 13.51 -5.55 1.54
CA GLY A 61 14.90 -5.61 1.11
C GLY A 61 15.58 -4.26 1.23
N SER A 62 16.82 -4.18 0.77
CA SER A 62 17.65 -2.98 0.86
C SER A 62 17.95 -2.40 -0.51
N LEU A 63 18.02 -1.08 -0.60
CA LEU A 63 18.59 -0.36 -1.74
C LEU A 63 20.12 -0.45 -1.75
N ALA A 64 20.72 0.04 -2.82
CA ALA A 64 22.18 0.06 -2.96
C ALA A 64 22.87 0.93 -1.89
N ASP A 65 22.19 1.96 -1.39
CA ASP A 65 22.64 2.86 -0.33
C ASP A 65 22.37 2.36 1.10
N GLY A 66 21.80 1.16 1.25
CA GLY A 66 21.51 0.52 2.53
C GLY A 66 20.16 0.87 3.13
N ARG A 67 19.39 1.80 2.56
CA ARG A 67 18.03 2.09 3.03
C ARG A 67 17.11 0.91 2.80
N GLN A 68 16.23 0.66 3.76
CA GLN A 68 15.29 -0.44 3.70
C GLN A 68 14.03 -0.04 2.92
N ILE A 69 13.53 -0.97 2.13
CA ILE A 69 12.25 -0.85 1.43
C ILE A 69 11.32 -1.98 1.85
N ARG A 70 10.04 -1.64 1.94
CA ARG A 70 8.96 -2.62 2.07
C ARG A 70 7.87 -2.29 1.03
N ALA A 71 7.58 -3.24 0.17
CA ALA A 71 6.50 -3.18 -0.79
C ALA A 71 5.43 -4.22 -0.44
N GLU A 72 4.19 -3.79 -0.33
CA GLU A 72 3.04 -4.60 0.06
C GLU A 72 1.92 -4.44 -0.96
N LEU A 73 1.22 -5.53 -1.26
CA LEU A 73 0.02 -5.48 -2.07
C LEU A 73 -1.22 -5.50 -1.17
N ILE A 74 -2.12 -4.54 -1.38
CA ILE A 74 -3.34 -4.35 -0.61
C ILE A 74 -4.54 -4.42 -1.54
N VAL A 75 -5.51 -5.25 -1.20
CA VAL A 75 -6.78 -5.31 -1.93
C VAL A 75 -7.81 -4.44 -1.24
N ASP A 76 -8.32 -3.47 -1.97
CA ASP A 76 -9.41 -2.61 -1.52
C ASP A 76 -10.73 -3.03 -2.17
N THR A 77 -11.59 -3.64 -1.38
CA THR A 77 -12.95 -4.06 -1.77
C THR A 77 -14.04 -3.21 -1.12
N MET A 78 -13.65 -2.22 -0.32
CA MET A 78 -14.55 -1.49 0.58
C MET A 78 -15.39 -0.42 -0.13
N VAL A 79 -15.04 -0.04 -1.35
CA VAL A 79 -15.73 1.04 -2.06
C VAL A 79 -16.93 0.49 -2.83
N CYS A 80 -18.14 0.83 -2.38
CA CYS A 80 -19.37 0.53 -3.09
C CYS A 80 -19.36 1.14 -4.51
N ARG A 81 -19.86 0.36 -5.49
CA ARG A 81 -20.00 0.77 -6.91
C ARG A 81 -18.68 0.91 -7.69
N ARG A 82 -17.56 0.50 -7.13
CA ARG A 82 -16.28 0.40 -7.85
C ARG A 82 -15.81 -1.05 -7.89
N LEU A 83 -15.00 -1.37 -8.88
CA LEU A 83 -14.29 -2.64 -8.91
C LEU A 83 -13.24 -2.68 -7.80
N PRO A 84 -12.92 -3.86 -7.25
CA PRO A 84 -11.82 -4.01 -6.32
C PRO A 84 -10.54 -3.41 -6.89
N GLN A 85 -9.77 -2.73 -6.06
CA GLN A 85 -8.50 -2.13 -6.47
C GLN A 85 -7.35 -2.89 -5.82
N LEU A 86 -6.31 -3.16 -6.61
CA LEU A 86 -5.03 -3.67 -6.09
C LEU A 86 -4.07 -2.49 -5.94
N TRP A 87 -3.71 -2.18 -4.70
CA TRP A 87 -2.77 -1.11 -4.38
C TRP A 87 -1.39 -1.68 -4.10
N LEU A 88 -0.37 -1.10 -4.71
CA LEU A 88 1.03 -1.26 -4.30
C LEU A 88 1.34 -0.17 -3.28
N LYS A 89 1.58 -0.58 -2.04
CA LYS A 89 2.08 0.28 -0.96
C LYS A 89 3.58 0.08 -0.82
N LEU A 90 4.37 1.12 -1.12
CA LEU A 90 5.81 1.13 -0.97
C LEU A 90 6.20 2.07 0.16
N THR A 91 7.01 1.58 1.09
CA THR A 91 7.58 2.37 2.18
C THR A 91 9.10 2.33 2.07
N LEU A 92 9.72 3.48 1.93
CA LEU A 92 11.16 3.67 2.02
C LEU A 92 11.50 4.17 3.43
N PHE A 93 12.28 3.39 4.17
CA PHE A 93 12.67 3.73 5.53
C PHE A 93 13.98 4.54 5.54
N GLU A 94 14.02 5.56 6.38
CA GLU A 94 15.26 6.27 6.67
C GLU A 94 16.16 5.45 7.59
N THR A 95 17.46 5.47 7.33
CA THR A 95 18.47 4.84 8.20
C THR A 95 18.54 5.50 9.57
N ILE A 96 18.26 6.81 9.61
CA ILE A 96 18.25 7.63 10.83
C ILE A 96 16.94 8.41 10.85
N LEU A 97 16.33 8.58 12.03
CA LEU A 97 15.15 9.42 12.18
C LEU A 97 15.47 10.86 11.78
N ARG A 98 14.72 11.39 10.83
CA ARG A 98 14.90 12.76 10.37
C ARG A 98 14.03 13.73 11.17
N ALA A 99 14.58 14.89 11.51
CA ALA A 99 13.86 15.98 12.17
C ALA A 99 12.98 16.72 11.14
N ARG A 100 11.94 16.07 10.64
CA ARG A 100 10.99 16.64 9.69
C ARG A 100 9.54 16.39 10.13
N PRO A 101 8.58 17.27 9.75
CA PRO A 101 7.16 17.08 10.08
C PRO A 101 6.58 15.87 9.31
N ARG A 102 5.44 15.38 9.82
CA ARG A 102 4.60 14.44 9.07
C ARG A 102 3.67 15.25 8.18
N ILE A 103 3.71 15.01 6.89
CA ILE A 103 2.79 15.58 5.89
C ILE A 103 2.42 14.50 4.90
N GLY A 104 1.14 14.40 4.56
CA GLY A 104 0.67 13.45 3.56
C GLY A 104 -0.50 13.98 2.77
N ALA A 105 -0.67 13.44 1.58
CA ALA A 105 -1.82 13.69 0.72
C ALA A 105 -2.42 12.39 0.20
N LEU A 106 -3.75 12.39 0.06
CA LEU A 106 -4.56 11.28 -0.40
C LEU A 106 -5.42 11.76 -1.55
N ALA A 107 -5.28 11.14 -2.72
CA ALA A 107 -6.07 11.48 -3.90
C ALA A 107 -7.45 10.83 -3.85
N ARG A 108 -8.47 11.58 -4.30
CA ARG A 108 -9.85 11.10 -4.42
C ARG A 108 -10.31 10.38 -3.14
N PRO A 109 -10.27 11.06 -1.96
CA PRO A 109 -10.59 10.44 -0.69
C PRO A 109 -12.06 9.96 -0.68
N THR A 110 -12.29 8.77 -0.15
CA THR A 110 -13.62 8.19 0.03
C THR A 110 -13.98 8.00 1.50
N GLY A 111 -12.99 8.12 2.39
CA GLY A 111 -13.11 7.84 3.82
C GLY A 111 -13.01 6.36 4.18
N ALA A 112 -12.91 5.47 3.19
CA ALA A 112 -12.82 4.03 3.39
C ALA A 112 -11.39 3.47 3.24
N GLU A 113 -10.39 4.35 3.07
CA GLU A 113 -8.99 3.96 2.88
C GLU A 113 -8.36 3.53 4.21
N PHE A 114 -8.65 2.30 4.64
CA PHE A 114 -8.13 1.71 5.89
C PHE A 114 -6.60 1.62 5.95
N TYR A 115 -5.95 1.62 4.78
CA TYR A 115 -4.50 1.54 4.64
C TYR A 115 -3.80 2.91 4.69
N SER A 116 -4.56 4.02 4.67
CA SER A 116 -4.00 5.37 4.59
C SER A 116 -3.57 5.90 5.96
N ILE A 117 -2.32 6.35 6.06
CA ILE A 117 -1.83 7.07 7.26
C ILE A 117 -2.20 8.55 7.25
N VAL A 118 -2.70 9.08 6.13
CA VAL A 118 -3.11 10.48 6.03
C VAL A 118 -4.32 10.76 6.93
N HIS A 119 -5.22 9.78 7.07
CA HIS A 119 -6.38 9.91 7.95
C HIS A 119 -6.00 10.04 9.44
N GLU A 120 -4.86 9.48 9.84
CA GLU A 120 -4.35 9.54 11.22
C GLU A 120 -3.71 10.90 11.58
N MET A 121 -3.43 11.76 10.57
CA MET A 121 -2.81 13.04 10.80
C MET A 121 -3.86 14.06 11.25
N PRO A 122 -3.63 14.78 12.40
CA PRO A 122 -4.69 15.56 13.02
C PRO A 122 -5.03 16.86 12.29
N ARG A 123 -4.06 17.50 11.62
CA ARG A 123 -4.22 18.84 11.06
C ARG A 123 -4.55 18.78 9.56
N LEU A 124 -5.66 19.40 9.17
CA LEU A 124 -5.99 19.63 7.76
C LEU A 124 -5.08 20.72 7.20
N LEU A 125 -4.54 20.49 6.02
CA LEU A 125 -3.71 21.44 5.28
C LEU A 125 -4.37 21.79 3.95
N MET A 126 -4.06 22.97 3.42
CA MET A 126 -4.55 23.40 2.10
C MET A 126 -3.88 22.53 1.02
N PRO A 127 -4.66 21.79 0.22
CA PRO A 127 -4.10 21.06 -0.89
C PRO A 127 -3.68 22.00 -2.02
N PRO A 128 -2.74 21.60 -2.89
CA PRO A 128 -2.41 22.37 -4.08
C PRO A 128 -3.61 22.45 -5.02
N PRO A 129 -3.75 23.51 -5.82
CA PRO A 129 -4.74 23.58 -6.87
C PRO A 129 -4.45 22.52 -7.94
N GLY A 130 -5.48 21.88 -8.49
CA GLY A 130 -5.35 20.87 -9.54
C GLY A 130 -6.65 20.14 -9.81
N ASP A 131 -6.64 19.32 -10.88
CA ASP A 131 -7.83 18.57 -11.32
C ASP A 131 -8.15 17.36 -10.43
N THR A 132 -7.19 16.93 -9.61
CA THR A 132 -7.37 15.79 -8.70
C THR A 132 -7.76 16.31 -7.32
N ALA A 133 -8.91 15.89 -6.80
CA ALA A 133 -9.29 16.17 -5.43
C ALA A 133 -8.29 15.52 -4.46
N LEU A 134 -7.60 16.33 -3.65
CA LEU A 134 -6.61 15.89 -2.67
C LEU A 134 -7.09 16.24 -1.25
N LEU A 135 -6.99 15.28 -0.35
CA LEU A 135 -7.00 15.50 1.09
C LEU A 135 -5.55 15.60 1.56
N MET A 136 -5.13 16.77 2.02
CA MET A 136 -3.78 16.97 2.57
C MET A 136 -3.85 17.17 4.08
N ARG A 137 -3.02 16.46 4.82
CA ARG A 137 -2.96 16.53 6.28
C ARG A 137 -1.54 16.50 6.80
N GLY A 138 -1.35 16.96 8.03
CA GLY A 138 -0.06 16.96 8.72
C GLY A 138 -0.19 16.79 10.23
N ASP A 139 0.94 16.70 10.91
CA ASP A 139 1.04 16.59 12.38
C ASP A 139 0.96 17.95 13.11
N GLY A 140 0.89 19.04 12.36
CA GLY A 140 0.87 20.41 12.90
C GLY A 140 2.25 21.00 13.21
N ASN A 141 3.33 20.27 12.89
CA ASN A 141 4.70 20.71 13.16
C ASN A 141 5.39 21.33 11.94
N ALA A 142 4.74 21.33 10.79
CA ALA A 142 5.26 21.93 9.57
C ALA A 142 5.12 23.46 9.62
N SER A 143 6.15 24.18 9.15
CA SER A 143 6.06 25.61 8.86
C SER A 143 5.23 25.82 7.59
N ASP A 144 4.69 27.02 7.40
CA ASP A 144 3.91 27.37 6.22
C ASP A 144 4.73 27.17 4.93
N ARG A 145 6.02 27.53 4.94
CA ARG A 145 6.95 27.29 3.83
C ARG A 145 7.12 25.81 3.51
N GLN A 146 7.21 24.95 4.54
CA GLN A 146 7.29 23.49 4.33
C GLN A 146 5.98 22.94 3.74
N VAL A 147 4.84 23.46 4.19
CA VAL A 147 3.52 23.09 3.64
C VAL A 147 3.41 23.47 2.17
N GLU A 148 3.74 24.71 1.81
CA GLU A 148 3.70 25.21 0.42
C GLU A 148 4.62 24.40 -0.51
N ARG A 149 5.87 24.18 -0.09
CA ARG A 149 6.83 23.38 -0.87
C ARG A 149 6.33 21.95 -1.06
N THR A 150 5.79 21.33 -0.01
CA THR A 150 5.25 19.97 -0.09
C THR A 150 4.01 19.93 -0.96
N ALA A 151 3.13 20.92 -0.89
CA ALA A 151 1.96 21.03 -1.76
C ALA A 151 2.37 21.10 -3.23
N ALA A 152 3.37 21.92 -3.59
CA ALA A 152 3.89 22.00 -4.95
C ALA A 152 4.46 20.66 -5.45
N MET A 153 5.21 19.94 -4.60
CA MET A 153 5.72 18.60 -4.92
C MET A 153 4.57 17.60 -5.11
N PHE A 154 3.57 17.62 -4.24
CA PHE A 154 2.41 16.75 -4.37
C PHE A 154 1.58 17.07 -5.62
N ALA A 155 1.45 18.33 -6.04
CA ALA A 155 0.81 18.69 -7.30
C ALA A 155 1.46 17.96 -8.50
N SER A 156 2.79 17.93 -8.54
CA SER A 156 3.55 17.21 -9.57
C SER A 156 3.35 15.70 -9.48
N LEU A 157 3.46 15.12 -8.31
CA LEU A 157 3.32 13.67 -8.11
C LEU A 157 1.91 13.17 -8.45
N PHE A 158 0.87 13.87 -7.99
CA PHE A 158 -0.52 13.49 -8.21
C PHE A 158 -1.06 13.84 -9.61
N SER A 159 -0.22 14.38 -10.50
CA SER A 159 -0.49 14.39 -11.94
C SER A 159 -0.61 12.95 -12.49
N ASP A 160 0.08 12.00 -11.86
CA ASP A 160 -0.14 10.58 -12.10
C ASP A 160 -1.42 10.10 -11.41
N ARG A 161 -2.43 9.78 -12.22
CA ARG A 161 -3.73 9.32 -11.73
C ARG A 161 -3.69 7.97 -11.01
N THR A 162 -2.63 7.20 -11.19
CA THR A 162 -2.46 5.93 -10.47
C THR A 162 -2.03 6.13 -9.03
N LEU A 163 -1.41 7.27 -8.69
CA LEU A 163 -1.01 7.57 -7.33
C LEU A 163 -2.24 7.86 -6.45
N LYS A 164 -2.31 7.16 -5.33
CA LYS A 164 -3.40 7.27 -4.36
C LYS A 164 -2.99 8.01 -3.09
N GLU A 165 -1.79 7.71 -2.57
CA GLU A 165 -1.26 8.33 -1.34
C GLU A 165 0.23 8.65 -1.50
N ALA A 166 0.64 9.79 -0.97
CA ALA A 166 2.02 10.15 -0.72
C ALA A 166 2.15 10.73 0.69
N ALA A 167 3.08 10.21 1.48
CA ALA A 167 3.28 10.68 2.85
C ALA A 167 4.76 10.71 3.20
N ILE A 168 5.19 11.82 3.81
CA ILE A 168 6.52 12.05 4.37
C ILE A 168 6.41 11.97 5.88
N THR A 169 7.30 11.22 6.51
CA THR A 169 7.36 11.05 7.97
C THR A 169 8.80 11.10 8.45
N PRO A 170 9.08 11.30 9.73
CA PRO A 170 10.43 11.20 10.28
C PRO A 170 11.11 9.85 10.03
N ARG A 171 10.35 8.78 9.90
CA ARG A 171 10.84 7.40 9.70
C ARG A 171 11.06 7.02 8.26
N GLY A 172 10.47 7.75 7.31
CA GLY A 172 10.54 7.40 5.91
C GLY A 172 9.43 8.02 5.08
N VAL A 173 9.34 7.57 3.85
CA VAL A 173 8.35 7.99 2.86
C VAL A 173 7.47 6.80 2.49
N ARG A 174 6.19 7.06 2.32
CA ARG A 174 5.21 6.08 1.85
C ARG A 174 4.53 6.58 0.58
N LEU A 175 4.45 5.70 -0.39
CA LEU A 175 3.64 5.88 -1.60
C LEU A 175 2.67 4.72 -1.75
N VAL A 176 1.43 5.01 -2.12
CA VAL A 176 0.42 4.01 -2.49
C VAL A 176 -0.02 4.29 -3.91
N ARG A 177 0.11 3.29 -4.77
CA ARG A 177 -0.17 3.39 -6.21
C ARG A 177 -1.06 2.24 -6.65
N GLN A 178 -1.97 2.50 -7.58
CA GLN A 178 -2.77 1.46 -8.21
C GLN A 178 -1.87 0.53 -9.04
N ALA A 179 -1.93 -0.75 -8.74
CA ALA A 179 -1.21 -1.80 -9.45
C ALA A 179 -2.10 -2.50 -10.48
N ASP A 180 -3.38 -2.72 -10.12
CA ASP A 180 -4.36 -3.31 -11.06
C ASP A 180 -5.80 -3.00 -10.57
N GLU A 181 -6.77 -3.25 -11.44
CA GLU A 181 -8.19 -3.17 -11.15
C GLU A 181 -8.84 -4.55 -11.30
N GLY A 182 -9.75 -4.86 -10.40
CA GLY A 182 -10.44 -6.16 -10.37
C GLY A 182 -11.28 -6.43 -11.61
N GLN A 183 -11.34 -7.69 -12.00
CA GLN A 183 -12.13 -8.15 -13.13
C GLN A 183 -13.63 -7.99 -12.85
N ARG A 184 -14.33 -7.26 -13.73
CA ARG A 184 -15.75 -6.95 -13.59
C ARG A 184 -16.64 -8.21 -13.48
N ALA A 185 -16.40 -9.21 -14.32
CA ALA A 185 -17.18 -10.45 -14.33
C ALA A 185 -17.02 -11.22 -13.02
N ALA A 186 -15.80 -11.39 -12.52
CA ALA A 186 -15.54 -12.06 -11.25
C ALA A 186 -16.16 -11.31 -10.06
N HIS A 187 -16.12 -9.99 -10.06
CA HIS A 187 -16.70 -9.19 -8.98
C HIS A 187 -18.22 -9.20 -9.00
N LEU A 188 -18.86 -9.00 -10.15
CA LEU A 188 -20.32 -8.90 -10.25
C LEU A 188 -21.01 -10.24 -10.03
N LEU A 189 -20.46 -11.33 -10.58
CA LEU A 189 -21.08 -12.66 -10.52
C LEU A 189 -20.71 -13.43 -9.25
N LEU A 190 -19.45 -13.37 -8.83
CA LEU A 190 -18.90 -14.20 -7.77
C LEU A 190 -18.51 -13.45 -6.51
N ARG A 191 -18.60 -12.12 -6.51
CA ARG A 191 -18.11 -11.24 -5.44
C ARG A 191 -16.63 -11.48 -5.10
N GLN A 192 -15.85 -11.93 -6.08
CA GLN A 192 -14.43 -12.21 -5.90
C GLN A 192 -13.56 -11.05 -6.41
N ALA A 193 -12.54 -10.72 -5.64
CA ALA A 193 -11.48 -9.83 -6.08
C ALA A 193 -10.45 -10.64 -6.89
N ARG A 194 -10.62 -10.69 -8.20
CA ARG A 194 -9.66 -11.27 -9.15
C ARG A 194 -9.03 -10.15 -9.96
N PHE A 195 -7.72 -10.25 -10.13
CA PHE A 195 -6.91 -9.29 -10.88
C PHE A 195 -6.38 -9.97 -12.14
N SER A 196 -6.11 -9.16 -13.17
CA SER A 196 -5.58 -9.65 -14.44
C SER A 196 -4.07 -9.81 -14.40
N VAL A 197 -3.42 -9.06 -13.51
CA VAL A 197 -1.96 -9.04 -13.38
C VAL A 197 -1.44 -10.37 -12.82
N THR A 198 -0.42 -10.92 -13.46
CA THR A 198 0.31 -12.12 -13.02
C THR A 198 1.62 -11.78 -12.32
N ALA A 199 2.17 -10.58 -12.56
CA ALA A 199 3.32 -10.01 -11.89
C ALA A 199 3.23 -8.49 -11.92
N ILE A 200 3.65 -7.82 -10.85
CA ILE A 200 3.79 -6.36 -10.84
C ILE A 200 5.01 -5.99 -11.68
N ALA A 201 4.79 -5.17 -12.71
CA ALA A 201 5.87 -4.77 -13.60
C ALA A 201 7.01 -4.10 -12.81
N PRO A 202 8.27 -4.55 -12.99
CA PRO A 202 9.43 -3.98 -12.30
C PRO A 202 9.57 -2.47 -12.49
N GLU A 203 9.07 -1.94 -13.61
CA GLU A 203 9.07 -0.52 -13.94
C GLU A 203 8.23 0.30 -12.97
N ILE A 204 7.07 -0.23 -12.55
CA ILE A 204 6.20 0.42 -11.56
C ILE A 204 6.94 0.53 -10.22
N ILE A 205 7.63 -0.56 -9.82
CA ILE A 205 8.41 -0.59 -8.59
C ILE A 205 9.58 0.39 -8.67
N ARG A 206 10.41 0.35 -9.75
CA ARG A 206 11.54 1.28 -9.93
C ARG A 206 11.10 2.74 -9.90
N ARG A 207 10.03 3.07 -10.62
CA ARG A 207 9.48 4.42 -10.62
C ARG A 207 9.03 4.85 -9.24
N THR A 208 8.32 3.97 -8.52
CA THR A 208 7.84 4.27 -7.18
C THR A 208 9.00 4.43 -6.19
N ILE A 209 10.08 3.66 -6.33
CA ILE A 209 11.32 3.82 -5.55
C ILE A 209 11.93 5.19 -5.83
N ALA A 210 12.12 5.55 -7.10
CA ALA A 210 12.73 6.82 -7.47
C ALA A 210 11.93 8.03 -6.95
N GLU A 211 10.61 7.98 -7.03
CA GLU A 211 9.73 9.02 -6.46
C GLU A 211 9.83 9.07 -4.92
N ALA A 212 9.93 7.91 -4.25
CA ALA A 212 10.13 7.86 -2.81
C ALA A 212 11.49 8.43 -2.39
N GLU A 213 12.54 8.20 -3.18
CA GLU A 213 13.88 8.77 -2.95
C GLU A 213 13.87 10.30 -3.07
N VAL A 214 13.22 10.83 -4.12
CA VAL A 214 13.05 12.28 -4.28
C VAL A 214 12.31 12.87 -3.07
N LEU A 215 11.20 12.25 -2.65
CA LEU A 215 10.46 12.70 -1.47
C LEU A 215 11.26 12.56 -0.16
N SER A 216 12.11 11.54 -0.05
CA SER A 216 12.96 11.34 1.12
C SER A 216 13.96 12.48 1.29
N GLY A 217 14.54 12.99 0.18
CA GLY A 217 15.44 14.15 0.18
C GLY A 217 14.73 15.48 0.41
N PHE A 218 13.46 15.58 0.06
CA PHE A 218 12.78 16.84 -0.14
C PHE A 218 12.69 17.77 1.09
N LEU A 219 12.47 17.24 2.29
CA LEU A 219 12.42 18.02 3.53
C LEU A 219 13.65 17.78 4.44
N ALA A 220 14.70 17.14 3.90
CA ALA A 220 15.88 16.80 4.68
C ALA A 220 16.77 18.02 4.98
N ASP A 221 16.73 19.02 4.11
CA ASP A 221 17.62 20.18 4.12
C ASP A 221 17.01 21.41 4.80
N ASP A 222 15.76 21.32 5.27
CA ASP A 222 15.19 22.39 6.08
C ASP A 222 15.80 22.29 7.49
N GLU A 223 16.78 23.13 7.76
CA GLU A 223 17.50 23.28 9.04
C GLU A 223 16.57 23.11 10.23
N ALA A 224 17.02 22.30 11.18
CA ALA A 224 16.42 22.17 12.48
C ALA A 224 16.19 23.57 13.10
N VAL A 225 14.94 23.97 13.25
CA VAL A 225 14.59 25.13 14.08
C VAL A 225 15.17 24.84 15.47
N PRO A 226 16.12 25.67 15.96
CA PRO A 226 16.71 25.47 17.30
C PRO A 226 15.60 25.65 18.33
N GLY A 227 15.17 24.60 18.99
CA GLY A 227 14.17 24.69 20.06
C GLY A 227 13.36 23.42 20.34
N ARG A 228 13.63 22.28 19.74
CA ARG A 228 12.86 21.05 19.99
C ARG A 228 13.52 20.14 21.03
N ARG A 229 12.78 19.96 22.11
CA ARG A 229 13.01 19.03 23.23
C ARG A 229 13.41 17.62 22.79
N ASP A 230 14.34 17.06 23.55
CA ASP A 230 14.89 15.70 23.49
C ASP A 230 13.88 14.59 23.12
N PHE A 231 13.80 14.26 21.85
CA PHE A 231 13.09 13.07 21.36
C PHE A 231 13.86 11.76 21.59
N ARG A 232 15.09 11.83 22.10
CA ARG A 232 15.93 10.63 22.34
C ARG A 232 15.37 9.65 23.38
N LYS A 233 14.56 10.10 24.32
CA LYS A 233 14.00 9.23 25.38
C LYS A 233 12.82 8.35 24.96
N ASN A 234 12.12 8.67 23.88
CA ASN A 234 10.96 7.89 23.44
C ASN A 234 11.24 6.88 22.31
N ALA A 235 12.38 6.96 21.64
CA ALA A 235 12.71 6.06 20.54
C ALA A 235 12.94 4.61 20.97
N GLN A 236 13.41 4.36 22.20
CA GLN A 236 13.65 3.00 22.70
C GLN A 236 12.37 2.24 23.10
N ARG A 237 11.27 2.92 23.38
CA ARG A 237 10.02 2.25 23.78
C ARG A 237 9.22 1.61 22.63
N PHE A 238 9.41 2.05 21.40
CA PHE A 238 8.63 1.59 20.24
C PHE A 238 9.30 0.49 19.40
N LEU A 239 10.56 0.16 19.68
CA LEU A 239 11.25 -0.94 18.99
C LEU A 239 10.89 -2.34 19.54
N PHE A 240 10.19 -2.41 20.69
CA PHE A 240 9.86 -3.67 21.38
C PHE A 240 8.36 -4.00 21.45
N GLN A 241 7.46 -3.23 20.82
CA GLN A 241 6.08 -3.63 20.64
C GLN A 241 5.90 -4.24 19.23
N ALA A 242 6.43 -5.47 19.07
CA ALA A 242 5.87 -6.43 18.16
C ALA A 242 4.59 -6.95 18.81
N ASP A 243 3.42 -6.68 18.23
CA ASP A 243 2.17 -7.28 18.65
C ASP A 243 2.27 -8.80 18.55
N PRO A 244 2.01 -9.53 19.66
CA PRO A 244 1.73 -10.96 19.60
C PRO A 244 0.21 -11.10 19.44
N THR A 245 -0.27 -11.45 18.27
CA THR A 245 -1.43 -12.32 17.97
C THR A 245 -1.75 -12.25 16.50
#